data_ebff40e3aea99f79be2035b4d80bd0d4
#
_entry.id   ebff40e3aea99f79be2035b4d80bd0d4
#
_cell.length_a   1.000
_cell.length_b   1.000
_cell.length_c   1.000
_cell.angle_alpha   90.00
_cell.angle_beta   90.00
_cell.angle_gamma   90.00
#
_symmetry.space_group_name_H-M   'P 1'
#
loop_
_entity.id
_entity.type
_entity.pdbx_description
1 polymer ?
#
loop_
_entity_poly.entity_id
_entity_poly.type
_entity_poly.pdbx_seq_one_letter_code
_entity_poly.pdbx_strand_id
1 'polypeptide(L)'
;MLTDPAVRALVAAVNAGDREAFHGVLTPDATMSDDGSDRDLQQWTDREIFGAGGHMDIESESEDGRSLIVRFRNDTWGEMRTAWRFEVAENGRISRFETGQT
;
A
#
# COMPACT_ATOMS: atom_id res chain seq x y z
N MET A 1 -13.33 -9.38 -3.03
CA MET A 1 -13.27 -8.36 -1.94
C MET A 1 -12.13 -8.70 -0.99
N LEU A 2 -11.35 -7.72 -0.57
CA LEU A 2 -10.25 -7.96 0.34
C LEU A 2 -10.75 -8.30 1.75
N THR A 3 -10.07 -9.26 2.38
CA THR A 3 -10.49 -9.82 3.67
C THR A 3 -10.20 -8.89 4.84
N ASP A 4 -9.00 -8.30 4.88
CA ASP A 4 -8.60 -7.45 6.01
C ASP A 4 -9.15 -6.04 5.83
N PRO A 5 -9.90 -5.50 6.82
CA PRO A 5 -10.51 -4.17 6.66
C PRO A 5 -9.50 -3.03 6.55
N ALA A 6 -8.36 -3.11 7.22
CA ALA A 6 -7.34 -2.06 7.13
C ALA A 6 -6.69 -2.06 5.75
N VAL A 7 -6.36 -3.24 5.23
CA VAL A 7 -5.78 -3.39 3.89
C VAL A 7 -6.78 -2.91 2.84
N ARG A 8 -8.03 -3.28 2.97
CA ARG A 8 -9.10 -2.83 2.07
C ARG A 8 -9.21 -1.30 2.04
N ALA A 9 -9.17 -0.68 3.21
CA ALA A 9 -9.25 0.77 3.34
C ALA A 9 -8.04 1.45 2.69
N LEU A 10 -6.84 0.88 2.86
CA LEU A 10 -5.63 1.42 2.24
C LEU A 10 -5.73 1.37 0.72
N VAL A 11 -6.12 0.23 0.17
CA VAL A 11 -6.27 0.08 -1.28
C VAL A 11 -7.30 1.06 -1.83
N ALA A 12 -8.44 1.21 -1.15
CA ALA A 12 -9.47 2.16 -1.55
C ALA A 12 -8.94 3.60 -1.56
N ALA A 13 -8.15 3.98 -0.55
CA ALA A 13 -7.57 5.32 -0.47
C ALA A 13 -6.58 5.56 -1.60
N VAL A 14 -5.73 4.58 -1.92
CA VAL A 14 -4.81 4.67 -3.05
C VAL A 14 -5.59 4.90 -4.34
N ASN A 15 -6.59 4.08 -4.59
CA ASN A 15 -7.34 4.12 -5.85
C ASN A 15 -8.22 5.36 -5.99
N ALA A 16 -8.60 5.97 -4.87
CA ALA A 16 -9.33 7.24 -4.86
C ALA A 16 -8.40 8.45 -4.94
N GLY A 17 -7.09 8.25 -4.81
CA GLY A 17 -6.14 9.35 -4.71
C GLY A 17 -6.31 10.17 -3.44
N ASP A 18 -6.81 9.53 -2.38
CA ASP A 18 -7.16 10.19 -1.13
C ASP A 18 -6.02 10.05 -0.11
N ARG A 19 -5.10 11.00 -0.14
CA ARG A 19 -3.93 11.03 0.74
C ARG A 19 -4.33 11.04 2.22
N GLU A 20 -5.33 11.82 2.57
CA GLU A 20 -5.78 11.93 3.96
C GLU A 20 -6.33 10.60 4.48
N ALA A 21 -7.19 9.93 3.69
CA ALA A 21 -7.71 8.63 4.06
C ALA A 21 -6.60 7.59 4.16
N PHE A 22 -5.60 7.65 3.25
CA PHE A 22 -4.44 6.75 3.29
C PHE A 22 -3.71 6.89 4.63
N HIS A 23 -3.37 8.10 5.03
CA HIS A 23 -2.67 8.32 6.30
C HIS A 23 -3.55 7.97 7.50
N GLY A 24 -4.87 8.09 7.36
CA GLY A 24 -5.81 7.73 8.41
C GLY A 24 -5.85 6.24 8.74
N VAL A 25 -5.46 5.36 7.81
CA VAL A 25 -5.39 3.92 8.09
C VAL A 25 -4.03 3.47 8.61
N LEU A 26 -3.07 4.39 8.72
CA LEU A 26 -1.73 4.10 9.22
C LEU A 26 -1.59 4.52 10.67
N THR A 27 -0.70 3.85 11.42
CA THR A 27 -0.29 4.37 12.73
C THR A 27 0.57 5.62 12.53
N PRO A 28 0.66 6.51 13.55
CA PRO A 28 1.48 7.73 13.41
C PRO A 28 2.95 7.47 13.12
N ASP A 29 3.47 6.32 13.55
CA ASP A 29 4.87 5.94 13.38
C ASP A 29 5.06 4.86 12.31
N ALA A 30 4.09 4.69 11.43
CA ALA A 30 4.15 3.66 10.38
C ALA A 30 5.38 3.79 9.51
N THR A 31 5.91 2.64 9.09
CA THR A 31 7.10 2.55 8.25
C THR A 31 6.83 1.73 7.00
N MET A 32 7.74 1.80 6.05
CA MET A 32 7.62 1.00 4.83
C MET A 32 8.98 0.65 4.24
N SER A 33 8.98 -0.36 3.37
CA SER A 33 10.14 -0.67 2.53
C SER A 33 9.71 -0.87 1.08
N ASP A 34 10.66 -0.66 0.18
CA ASP A 34 10.48 -0.92 -1.25
C ASP A 34 11.69 -1.71 -1.74
N ASP A 35 11.44 -2.89 -2.32
CA ASP A 35 12.46 -3.84 -2.76
C ASP A 35 13.50 -4.12 -1.66
N GLY A 36 13.05 -4.25 -0.42
CA GLY A 36 13.89 -4.58 0.72
C GLY A 36 14.63 -3.41 1.37
N SER A 37 14.44 -2.19 0.87
CA SER A 37 15.06 -0.98 1.44
C SER A 37 14.02 -0.13 2.13
N ASP A 38 14.29 0.24 3.38
CA ASP A 38 13.41 1.15 4.10
C ASP A 38 13.42 2.52 3.43
N ARG A 39 12.24 3.11 3.30
CA ARG A 39 12.05 4.42 2.67
C ARG A 39 11.33 5.34 3.62
N ASP A 40 11.47 6.64 3.41
CA ASP A 40 10.62 7.62 4.06
C ASP A 40 9.20 7.46 3.53
N LEU A 41 8.27 7.08 4.39
CA LEU A 41 6.91 6.71 3.97
C LEU A 41 6.19 7.84 3.27
N GLN A 42 6.23 9.03 3.86
CA GLN A 42 5.53 10.18 3.29
C GLN A 42 6.11 10.58 1.93
N GLN A 43 7.43 10.66 1.84
CA GLN A 43 8.12 11.04 0.61
C GLN A 43 7.86 10.01 -0.51
N TRP A 44 7.97 8.72 -0.17
CA TRP A 44 7.75 7.65 -1.15
C TRP A 44 6.31 7.64 -1.65
N THR A 45 5.33 7.73 -0.74
CA THR A 45 3.92 7.69 -1.13
C THR A 45 3.52 8.92 -1.94
N ASP A 46 4.06 10.09 -1.60
CA ASP A 46 3.80 11.30 -2.38
C ASP A 46 4.34 11.17 -3.80
N ARG A 47 5.54 10.61 -3.95
CA ARG A 47 6.19 10.47 -5.24
C ARG A 47 5.57 9.36 -6.09
N GLU A 48 5.32 8.19 -5.50
CA GLU A 48 4.95 6.98 -6.25
C GLU A 48 3.45 6.77 -6.37
N ILE A 49 2.68 7.30 -5.45
CA ILE A 49 1.23 7.10 -5.42
C ILE A 49 0.50 8.39 -5.75
N PHE A 50 0.53 9.36 -4.85
CA PHE A 50 -0.35 10.52 -4.95
C PHE A 50 0.11 11.55 -5.95
N GLY A 51 1.41 11.71 -6.15
CA GLY A 51 1.96 12.61 -7.15
C GLY A 51 2.05 12.00 -8.54
N ALA A 52 1.75 10.71 -8.70
CA ALA A 52 1.93 9.99 -9.95
C ALA A 52 0.71 9.18 -10.38
N GLY A 53 -0.46 9.44 -9.79
CA GLY A 53 -1.70 8.75 -10.17
C GLY A 53 -1.67 7.26 -9.89
N GLY A 54 -1.09 6.85 -8.76
CA GLY A 54 -0.96 5.43 -8.40
C GLY A 54 -2.29 4.72 -8.33
N HIS A 55 -2.32 3.47 -8.81
CA HIS A 55 -3.52 2.64 -8.81
C HIS A 55 -3.16 1.19 -8.58
N MET A 56 -3.95 0.51 -7.76
CA MET A 56 -3.75 -0.89 -7.41
C MET A 56 -4.88 -1.74 -7.96
N ASP A 57 -4.53 -2.70 -8.84
CA ASP A 57 -5.44 -3.75 -9.27
C ASP A 57 -5.02 -5.05 -8.58
N ILE A 58 -5.87 -5.60 -7.74
CA ILE A 58 -5.54 -6.74 -6.90
C ILE A 58 -5.67 -8.03 -7.71
N GLU A 59 -4.57 -8.81 -7.81
CA GLU A 59 -4.60 -10.13 -8.45
C GLU A 59 -4.97 -11.23 -7.45
N SER A 60 -4.37 -11.19 -6.26
CA SER A 60 -4.63 -12.21 -5.24
C SER A 60 -4.31 -11.69 -3.86
N GLU A 61 -4.85 -12.36 -2.85
CA GLU A 61 -4.53 -12.09 -1.45
C GLU A 61 -4.23 -13.40 -0.73
N SER A 62 -3.42 -13.30 0.35
CA SER A 62 -3.18 -14.42 1.24
C SER A 62 -4.42 -14.73 2.08
N GLU A 63 -4.39 -15.86 2.78
CA GLU A 63 -5.51 -16.31 3.61
C GLU A 63 -5.88 -15.29 4.68
N ASP A 64 -4.89 -14.63 5.29
CA ASP A 64 -5.15 -13.60 6.30
C ASP A 64 -5.44 -12.22 5.69
N GLY A 65 -5.35 -12.07 4.39
CA GLY A 65 -5.61 -10.80 3.71
C GLY A 65 -4.52 -9.76 3.87
N ARG A 66 -3.36 -10.11 4.42
CA ARG A 66 -2.28 -9.17 4.72
C ARG A 66 -1.11 -9.24 3.76
N SER A 67 -1.19 -10.10 2.75
CA SER A 67 -0.24 -10.16 1.64
C SER A 67 -1.02 -10.13 0.34
N LEU A 68 -0.61 -9.25 -0.57
CA LEU A 68 -1.29 -9.08 -1.84
C LEU A 68 -0.31 -9.23 -2.99
N ILE A 69 -0.80 -9.75 -4.11
CA ILE A 69 -0.16 -9.59 -5.40
C ILE A 69 -0.99 -8.57 -6.17
N VAL A 70 -0.33 -7.54 -6.67
CA VAL A 70 -0.98 -6.34 -7.18
C VAL A 70 -0.36 -5.95 -8.51
N ARG A 71 -1.20 -5.60 -9.47
CA ARG A 71 -0.75 -4.84 -10.64
C ARG A 71 -0.82 -3.38 -10.24
N PHE A 72 0.34 -2.81 -9.97
CA PHE A 72 0.47 -1.41 -9.61
C PHE A 72 0.85 -0.60 -10.84
N ARG A 73 0.18 0.51 -11.06
CA ARG A 73 0.56 1.40 -12.14
C ARG A 73 0.62 2.84 -11.64
N ASN A 74 1.50 3.61 -12.24
CA ASN A 74 1.54 5.05 -12.07
C ASN A 74 2.09 5.71 -13.33
N ASP A 75 2.06 7.03 -13.36
CA ASP A 75 2.46 7.80 -14.54
C ASP A 75 3.96 7.74 -14.78
N THR A 76 4.76 7.47 -13.75
CA THR A 76 6.21 7.43 -13.84
C THR A 76 6.72 6.12 -14.46
N TRP A 77 6.22 4.99 -13.97
CA TRP A 77 6.76 3.67 -14.29
C TRP A 77 5.86 2.82 -15.18
N GLY A 78 4.60 3.24 -15.38
CA GLY A 78 3.61 2.43 -16.05
C GLY A 78 3.11 1.32 -15.13
N GLU A 79 2.79 0.16 -15.69
CA GLU A 79 2.25 -0.96 -14.93
C GLU A 79 3.35 -1.95 -14.56
N MET A 80 3.34 -2.42 -13.32
CA MET A 80 4.26 -3.44 -12.85
C MET A 80 3.57 -4.37 -11.86
N ARG A 81 4.01 -5.62 -11.83
CA ARG A 81 3.48 -6.60 -10.88
C ARG A 81 4.29 -6.51 -9.60
N THR A 82 3.59 -6.33 -8.48
CA THR A 82 4.23 -6.08 -7.17
C THR A 82 3.62 -6.98 -6.10
N ALA A 83 4.41 -7.24 -5.07
CA ALA A 83 3.93 -7.90 -3.86
C ALA A 83 3.83 -6.85 -2.75
N TRP A 84 2.77 -6.92 -1.96
CA TRP A 84 2.54 -6.02 -0.83
C TRP A 84 2.26 -6.84 0.41
N ARG A 85 2.91 -6.49 1.50
CA ARG A 85 2.74 -7.15 2.78
C ARG A 85 2.48 -6.11 3.86
N PHE A 86 1.49 -6.39 4.72
CA PHE A 86 1.02 -5.43 5.72
C PHE A 86 1.12 -6.00 7.12
N GLU A 87 1.57 -5.16 8.08
CA GLU A 87 1.50 -5.44 9.50
C GLU A 87 0.44 -4.54 10.10
N VAL A 88 -0.50 -5.13 10.82
CA VAL A 88 -1.63 -4.42 11.42
C VAL A 88 -1.46 -4.40 12.93
N ALA A 89 -1.51 -3.20 13.52
CA ALA A 89 -1.37 -3.01 14.95
C ALA A 89 -2.66 -3.39 15.70
N GLU A 90 -2.58 -3.46 17.02
CA GLU A 90 -3.72 -3.82 17.85
C GLU A 90 -4.91 -2.87 17.69
N ASN A 91 -4.66 -1.61 17.38
CA ASN A 91 -5.72 -0.64 17.15
C ASN A 91 -6.40 -0.77 15.78
N GLY A 92 -6.01 -1.77 14.98
CA GLY A 92 -6.57 -2.00 13.67
C GLY A 92 -5.97 -1.16 12.55
N ARG A 93 -4.96 -0.35 12.85
CA ARG A 93 -4.27 0.46 11.83
C ARG A 93 -3.00 -0.24 11.36
N ILE A 94 -2.59 0.08 10.14
CA ILE A 94 -1.39 -0.50 9.55
C ILE A 94 -0.17 0.19 10.13
N SER A 95 0.73 -0.61 10.72
CA SER A 95 1.97 -0.11 11.32
C SER A 95 3.16 -0.19 10.37
N ARG A 96 3.08 -1.05 9.35
CA ARG A 96 4.13 -1.19 8.35
C ARG A 96 3.58 -1.82 7.09
N PHE A 97 4.10 -1.39 5.94
CA PHE A 97 3.91 -2.16 4.71
C PHE A 97 5.23 -2.30 3.97
N GLU A 98 5.35 -3.40 3.26
CA GLU A 98 6.50 -3.70 2.43
C GLU A 98 6.00 -3.96 1.03
N THR A 99 6.65 -3.39 0.03
CA THR A 99 6.32 -3.61 -1.36
C THR A 99 7.58 -3.86 -2.17
N GLY A 100 7.41 -4.48 -3.33
CA GLY A 100 8.52 -4.73 -4.24
C GLY A 100 8.03 -5.41 -5.50
N GLN A 101 8.87 -5.41 -6.51
CA GLN A 101 8.55 -6.11 -7.76
C GLN A 101 8.67 -7.63 -7.56
N THR A 102 7.79 -8.36 -8.22
CA THR A 102 7.83 -9.83 -8.18
C THR A 102 8.45 -10.39 -9.48
#